data_fee5ccedd2dce0809c7f6c28b70d2f33
#
_entry.id   fee5ccedd2dce0809c7f6c28b70d2f33
#
_cell.length_a   1.000
_cell.length_b   1.000
_cell.length_c   1.000
_cell.angle_alpha   90.00
_cell.angle_beta   90.00
_cell.angle_gamma   90.00
#
_symmetry.space_group_name_H-M   'P 1'
#
loop_
_entity.id
_entity.type
_entity.pdbx_description
1 polymer ?
#
loop_
_entity_poly.entity_id
_entity_poly.type
_entity_poly.pdbx_seq_one_letter_code
_entity_poly.pdbx_strand_id
1 'polypeptide(L)'
;NPSEHPYQRASLHHFMYRSSYYWPGEPDEAEIFQWRRSRPATIGHDTWIGHGAIIMKGVTIGDGAIIASHSVVTKDVAPYTIVGGVPATFIKRRHPEPIADRFQELAWWDWNHDTLHHALADFRALSAEAFLEKYEYGAAIRAVM
;
A
#
# COMPACT_ATOMS: atom_id res chain seq x y z
N ASN A 1 11.55 -5.70 -7.66
CA ASN A 1 10.36 -6.53 -7.66
C ASN A 1 10.72 -7.94 -7.22
N PRO A 2 10.48 -8.33 -5.96
CA PRO A 2 10.71 -9.69 -5.49
C PRO A 2 9.74 -10.61 -6.23
N SER A 3 10.25 -11.23 -7.26
CA SER A 3 9.47 -12.14 -8.09
C SER A 3 9.68 -13.56 -7.60
N GLU A 4 8.62 -14.20 -7.20
CA GLU A 4 8.64 -15.61 -6.91
C GLU A 4 9.01 -16.40 -8.18
N HIS A 5 9.69 -17.51 -8.03
CA HIS A 5 9.98 -18.48 -9.07
C HIS A 5 9.08 -19.71 -8.94
N PRO A 6 8.89 -20.48 -10.00
CA PRO A 6 8.13 -21.73 -9.95
C PRO A 6 8.93 -22.80 -9.20
N TYR A 7 9.12 -22.61 -7.90
CA TYR A 7 10.00 -23.45 -7.05
C TYR A 7 9.59 -24.92 -6.97
N GLN A 8 8.38 -25.25 -7.44
CA GLN A 8 7.90 -26.65 -7.51
C GLN A 8 8.43 -27.41 -8.74
N ARG A 9 9.07 -26.72 -9.69
CA ARG A 9 9.68 -27.35 -10.85
C ARG A 9 11.04 -27.95 -10.51
N ALA A 10 11.49 -28.88 -11.35
CA ALA A 10 12.75 -29.60 -11.16
C ALA A 10 13.99 -28.69 -11.12
N SER A 11 13.91 -27.48 -11.70
CA SER A 11 14.98 -26.51 -11.71
C SER A 11 14.43 -25.09 -11.54
N LEU A 12 15.23 -24.20 -10.93
CA LEU A 12 14.99 -22.75 -10.90
C LEU A 12 15.77 -22.02 -12.00
N HIS A 13 16.58 -22.75 -12.76
CA HIS A 13 17.45 -22.15 -13.77
C HIS A 13 16.63 -21.63 -14.95
N HIS A 14 17.04 -20.48 -15.49
CA HIS A 14 16.24 -19.77 -16.48
C HIS A 14 16.17 -20.45 -17.86
N PHE A 15 16.98 -21.49 -18.13
CA PHE A 15 16.87 -22.23 -19.39
C PHE A 15 15.45 -22.78 -19.63
N MET A 16 14.72 -23.09 -18.56
CA MET A 16 13.41 -23.72 -18.68
C MET A 16 12.30 -22.75 -19.16
N TYR A 17 12.55 -21.43 -19.11
CA TYR A 17 11.59 -20.42 -19.56
C TYR A 17 12.21 -19.40 -20.54
N ARG A 18 13.53 -19.45 -20.71
CA ARG A 18 14.29 -18.70 -21.71
C ARG A 18 15.05 -19.66 -22.60
N SER A 19 14.33 -20.65 -23.14
CA SER A 19 14.91 -21.76 -23.90
C SER A 19 15.62 -21.30 -25.16
N SER A 20 15.09 -20.26 -25.83
CA SER A 20 15.70 -19.66 -27.03
C SER A 20 17.12 -19.15 -26.82
N TYR A 21 17.48 -18.82 -25.57
CA TYR A 21 18.82 -18.34 -25.23
C TYR A 21 19.88 -19.46 -25.27
N TYR A 22 19.44 -20.70 -25.09
CA TYR A 22 20.31 -21.88 -25.03
C TYR A 22 20.22 -22.73 -26.29
N TRP A 23 19.03 -22.83 -26.87
CA TRP A 23 18.74 -23.68 -28.02
C TRP A 23 18.02 -22.86 -29.09
N PRO A 24 18.71 -22.47 -30.19
CA PRO A 24 18.08 -21.77 -31.29
C PRO A 24 16.87 -22.56 -31.84
N GLY A 25 15.72 -21.91 -31.92
CA GLY A 25 14.49 -22.55 -32.38
C GLY A 25 13.55 -23.06 -31.28
N GLU A 26 14.02 -23.17 -30.04
CA GLU A 26 13.13 -23.47 -28.92
C GLU A 26 12.41 -22.19 -28.45
N PRO A 27 11.07 -22.23 -28.31
CA PRO A 27 10.32 -21.08 -27.84
C PRO A 27 10.50 -20.84 -26.34
N ASP A 28 10.48 -19.57 -25.93
CA ASP A 28 10.43 -19.19 -24.52
C ASP A 28 9.05 -19.45 -23.92
N GLU A 29 9.00 -19.88 -22.65
CA GLU A 29 7.78 -20.03 -21.89
C GLU A 29 7.43 -18.71 -21.18
N ALA A 30 7.01 -17.69 -21.95
CA ALA A 30 6.73 -16.35 -21.42
C ALA A 30 5.55 -16.34 -20.43
N GLU A 31 4.60 -17.24 -20.62
CA GLU A 31 3.34 -17.33 -19.85
C GLU A 31 3.54 -17.73 -18.39
N ILE A 32 4.63 -18.41 -18.07
CA ILE A 32 4.95 -18.81 -16.70
C ILE A 32 4.97 -17.64 -15.71
N PHE A 33 5.13 -16.42 -16.21
CA PHE A 33 5.19 -15.20 -15.40
C PHE A 33 3.95 -14.31 -15.52
N GLN A 34 2.87 -14.73 -16.18
CA GLN A 34 1.63 -13.95 -16.29
C GLN A 34 1.08 -13.54 -14.93
N TRP A 35 1.13 -14.43 -13.95
CA TRP A 35 0.71 -14.16 -12.59
C TRP A 35 1.45 -12.97 -11.93
N ARG A 36 2.64 -12.60 -12.42
CA ARG A 36 3.34 -11.39 -11.96
C ARG A 36 2.63 -10.10 -12.37
N ARG A 37 1.96 -10.12 -13.53
CA ARG A 37 1.21 -8.98 -14.06
C ARG A 37 -0.19 -8.89 -13.45
N SER A 38 -0.79 -10.03 -13.14
CA SER A 38 -2.16 -10.10 -12.63
C SER A 38 -2.32 -9.80 -11.14
N ARG A 39 -1.23 -9.61 -10.40
CA ARG A 39 -1.25 -9.36 -8.96
C ARG A 39 -0.36 -8.17 -8.58
N PRO A 40 -0.73 -6.93 -8.97
CA PRO A 40 0.00 -5.74 -8.53
C PRO A 40 -0.10 -5.57 -7.02
N ALA A 41 0.88 -4.91 -6.41
CA ALA A 41 0.71 -4.36 -5.08
C ALA A 41 -0.14 -3.09 -5.20
N THR A 42 -1.10 -2.92 -4.28
CA THR A 42 -1.96 -1.74 -4.19
C THR A 42 -1.58 -0.95 -2.96
N ILE A 43 -1.41 0.35 -3.09
CA ILE A 43 -1.05 1.23 -1.98
C ILE A 43 -2.11 2.31 -1.86
N GLY A 44 -2.72 2.42 -0.70
CA GLY A 44 -3.71 3.42 -0.36
C GLY A 44 -3.11 4.82 -0.14
N HIS A 45 -3.95 5.72 0.30
CA HIS A 45 -3.63 7.13 0.52
C HIS A 45 -2.97 7.35 1.89
N ASP A 46 -2.27 8.47 2.05
CA ASP A 46 -1.64 8.88 3.32
C ASP A 46 -0.76 7.78 3.97
N THR A 47 -0.15 6.92 3.16
CA THR A 47 0.73 5.85 3.62
C THR A 47 2.17 6.34 3.80
N TRP A 48 2.83 5.84 4.81
CA TRP A 48 4.27 6.04 4.98
C TRP A 48 5.02 4.72 4.83
N ILE A 49 5.83 4.61 3.78
CA ILE A 49 6.65 3.45 3.52
C ILE A 49 8.10 3.78 3.89
N GLY A 50 8.58 3.14 4.95
CA GLY A 50 9.94 3.32 5.46
C GLY A 50 11.00 2.89 4.46
N HIS A 51 12.20 3.47 4.60
CA HIS A 51 13.34 3.20 3.72
C HIS A 51 13.64 1.70 3.62
N GLY A 52 13.86 1.21 2.41
CA GLY A 52 14.23 -0.18 2.15
C GLY A 52 13.12 -1.20 2.41
N ALA A 53 11.88 -0.77 2.67
CA ALA A 53 10.76 -1.70 2.82
C ALA A 53 10.45 -2.40 1.48
N ILE A 54 10.13 -3.68 1.56
CA ILE A 54 9.75 -4.53 0.43
C ILE A 54 8.28 -4.90 0.57
N ILE A 55 7.47 -4.52 -0.39
CA ILE A 55 6.07 -4.92 -0.46
C ILE A 55 5.93 -6.00 -1.50
N MET A 56 5.48 -7.17 -1.06
CA MET A 56 5.27 -8.31 -1.96
C MET A 56 4.09 -8.02 -2.88
N LYS A 57 4.11 -8.64 -4.05
CA LYS A 57 3.04 -8.48 -5.02
C LYS A 57 1.73 -9.08 -4.53
N GLY A 58 0.63 -8.49 -4.99
CA GLY A 58 -0.71 -8.86 -4.57
C GLY A 58 -1.07 -8.41 -3.16
N VAL A 59 -0.18 -7.67 -2.49
CA VAL A 59 -0.44 -7.09 -1.18
C VAL A 59 -1.16 -5.75 -1.34
N THR A 60 -2.15 -5.52 -0.51
CA THR A 60 -2.83 -4.22 -0.36
C THR A 60 -2.36 -3.54 0.93
N ILE A 61 -1.90 -2.31 0.80
CA ILE A 61 -1.60 -1.41 1.92
C ILE A 61 -2.76 -0.44 2.05
N GLY A 62 -3.47 -0.50 3.18
CA GLY A 62 -4.63 0.37 3.45
C GLY A 62 -4.24 1.82 3.71
N ASP A 63 -5.23 2.72 3.59
CA ASP A 63 -5.04 4.15 3.81
C ASP A 63 -4.45 4.45 5.18
N GLY A 64 -3.57 5.43 5.26
CA GLY A 64 -2.94 5.86 6.51
C GLY A 64 -1.99 4.84 7.14
N ALA A 65 -1.73 3.69 6.51
CA ALA A 65 -0.84 2.68 7.05
C ALA A 65 0.63 3.13 7.06
N ILE A 66 1.40 2.59 7.99
CA ILE A 66 2.83 2.83 8.11
C ILE A 66 3.58 1.50 8.05
N ILE A 67 4.53 1.44 7.14
CA ILE A 67 5.46 0.32 6.99
C ILE A 67 6.82 0.73 7.54
N ALA A 68 7.30 0.05 8.56
CA ALA A 68 8.60 0.34 9.15
C ALA A 68 9.74 0.06 8.15
N SER A 69 10.85 0.76 8.32
CA SER A 69 12.03 0.61 7.47
C SER A 69 12.52 -0.84 7.43
N HIS A 70 13.01 -1.27 6.26
CA HIS A 70 13.54 -2.62 6.00
C HIS A 70 12.57 -3.79 6.30
N SER A 71 11.28 -3.52 6.33
CA SER A 71 10.25 -4.56 6.51
C SER A 71 9.97 -5.30 5.20
N VAL A 72 9.57 -6.57 5.32
CA VAL A 72 9.10 -7.37 4.18
C VAL A 72 7.62 -7.67 4.38
N VAL A 73 6.77 -6.94 3.67
CA VAL A 73 5.31 -7.05 3.79
C VAL A 73 4.81 -8.15 2.88
N THR A 74 4.31 -9.23 3.47
CA THR A 74 3.86 -10.44 2.78
C THR A 74 2.34 -10.65 2.80
N LYS A 75 1.61 -9.82 3.57
CA LYS A 75 0.15 -9.88 3.73
C LYS A 75 -0.41 -8.46 3.69
N ASP A 76 -1.71 -8.36 3.41
CA ASP A 76 -2.42 -7.08 3.42
C ASP A 76 -2.28 -6.38 4.77
N VAL A 77 -2.18 -5.06 4.72
CA VAL A 77 -2.06 -4.19 5.89
C VAL A 77 -3.33 -3.37 6.00
N ALA A 78 -4.02 -3.52 7.11
CA ALA A 78 -5.27 -2.78 7.38
C ALA A 78 -5.01 -1.26 7.45
N PRO A 79 -6.01 -0.43 7.13
CA PRO A 79 -5.90 1.03 7.25
C PRO A 79 -5.44 1.46 8.63
N TYR A 80 -4.69 2.56 8.68
CA TYR A 80 -4.15 3.17 9.91
C TYR A 80 -3.44 2.19 10.85
N THR A 81 -2.79 1.18 10.28
CA THR A 81 -2.02 0.15 10.98
C THR A 81 -0.52 0.37 10.75
N ILE A 82 0.26 0.18 11.79
CA ILE A 82 1.72 0.21 11.74
C ILE A 82 2.22 -1.22 11.79
N VAL A 83 2.98 -1.61 10.77
CA VAL A 83 3.59 -2.95 10.67
C VAL A 83 5.09 -2.85 10.49
N GLY A 84 5.82 -3.89 10.89
CA GLY A 84 7.28 -3.94 10.72
C GLY A 84 7.85 -5.34 10.89
N GLY A 85 9.09 -5.53 10.44
CA GLY A 85 9.83 -6.77 10.55
C GLY A 85 9.88 -7.60 9.27
N VAL A 86 10.50 -8.79 9.36
CA VAL A 86 10.71 -9.74 8.26
C VAL A 86 10.31 -11.14 8.72
N PRO A 87 9.12 -11.64 8.37
CA PRO A 87 8.03 -10.93 7.69
C PRO A 87 7.42 -9.83 8.57
N ALA A 88 6.82 -8.81 7.94
CA ALA A 88 6.17 -7.72 8.66
C ALA A 88 4.97 -8.22 9.46
N THR A 89 4.88 -7.79 10.70
CA THR A 89 3.80 -8.10 11.64
C THR A 89 3.24 -6.82 12.23
N PHE A 90 2.05 -6.90 12.80
CA PHE A 90 1.40 -5.79 13.50
C PHE A 90 2.27 -5.27 14.65
N ILE A 91 2.44 -3.96 14.73
CA ILE A 91 3.10 -3.28 15.84
C ILE A 91 2.05 -2.58 16.70
N LYS A 92 1.28 -1.67 16.10
CA LYS A 92 0.20 -0.94 16.75
C LYS A 92 -0.71 -0.26 15.73
N ARG A 93 -1.83 0.27 16.16
CA ARG A 93 -2.61 1.21 15.34
C ARG A 93 -1.98 2.61 15.37
N ARG A 94 -2.02 3.31 14.23
CA ARG A 94 -1.66 4.75 14.13
C ARG A 94 -2.67 5.61 14.87
N HIS A 95 -3.96 5.30 14.69
CA HIS A 95 -5.09 5.89 15.39
C HIS A 95 -6.01 4.78 15.91
N PRO A 96 -6.81 5.02 16.98
CA PRO A 96 -7.93 4.15 17.36
C PRO A 96 -8.87 3.94 16.18
N GLU A 97 -9.50 2.78 16.12
CA GLU A 97 -10.35 2.39 14.98
C GLU A 97 -11.46 3.42 14.66
N PRO A 98 -12.19 3.97 15.66
CA PRO A 98 -13.22 4.98 15.36
C PRO A 98 -12.66 6.25 14.72
N ILE A 99 -11.43 6.64 15.06
CA ILE A 99 -10.75 7.80 14.45
C ILE A 99 -10.27 7.45 13.04
N ALA A 100 -9.73 6.26 12.84
CA ALA A 100 -9.29 5.78 11.54
C ALA A 100 -10.46 5.72 10.53
N ASP A 101 -11.61 5.20 10.95
CA ASP A 101 -12.81 5.12 10.11
C ASP A 101 -13.30 6.50 9.68
N ARG A 102 -13.33 7.46 10.61
CA ARG A 102 -13.69 8.85 10.32
C ARG A 102 -12.74 9.51 9.32
N PHE A 103 -11.43 9.25 9.39
CA PHE A 103 -10.49 9.75 8.38
C PHE A 103 -10.72 9.13 7.02
N GLN A 104 -11.08 7.85 6.94
CA GLN A 104 -11.42 7.20 5.68
C GLN A 104 -12.70 7.80 5.07
N GLU A 105 -13.71 8.12 5.90
CA GLU A 105 -14.93 8.80 5.46
C GLU A 105 -14.67 10.23 5.02
N LEU A 106 -13.82 10.97 5.74
CA LEU A 106 -13.43 12.34 5.40
C LEU A 106 -12.67 12.42 4.08
N ALA A 107 -11.83 11.43 3.79
CA ALA A 107 -11.04 11.29 2.57
C ALA A 107 -10.39 12.61 2.13
N TRP A 108 -9.66 13.27 3.03
CA TRP A 108 -9.05 14.58 2.78
C TRP A 108 -8.10 14.57 1.57
N TRP A 109 -7.58 13.46 1.17
CA TRP A 109 -6.76 13.29 -0.04
C TRP A 109 -7.51 13.54 -1.35
N ASP A 110 -8.85 13.52 -1.32
CA ASP A 110 -9.70 13.88 -2.47
C ASP A 110 -10.01 15.39 -2.52
N TRP A 111 -9.53 16.17 -1.54
CA TRP A 111 -9.74 17.60 -1.52
C TRP A 111 -8.93 18.28 -2.62
N ASN A 112 -9.49 19.36 -3.17
CA ASN A 112 -8.74 20.19 -4.10
C ASN A 112 -7.61 20.95 -3.40
N HIS A 113 -6.67 21.45 -4.20
CA HIS A 113 -5.46 22.12 -3.71
C HIS A 113 -5.75 23.35 -2.83
N ASP A 114 -6.76 24.12 -3.16
CA ASP A 114 -7.12 25.33 -2.39
C ASP A 114 -7.65 24.95 -1.00
N THR A 115 -8.51 23.93 -0.94
CA THR A 115 -9.01 23.38 0.34
C THR A 115 -7.87 22.86 1.21
N LEU A 116 -6.93 22.08 0.63
CA LEU A 116 -5.75 21.59 1.35
C LEU A 116 -4.88 22.76 1.86
N HIS A 117 -4.68 23.78 1.03
CA HIS A 117 -3.90 24.95 1.43
C HIS A 117 -4.56 25.72 2.58
N HIS A 118 -5.88 25.93 2.55
CA HIS A 118 -6.61 26.56 3.65
C HIS A 118 -6.56 25.75 4.95
N ALA A 119 -6.53 24.41 4.85
CA ALA A 119 -6.44 23.52 6.00
C ALA A 119 -5.01 23.30 6.54
N LEU A 120 -3.97 23.83 5.87
CA LEU A 120 -2.57 23.52 6.17
C LEU A 120 -2.18 23.81 7.62
N ALA A 121 -2.65 24.94 8.18
CA ALA A 121 -2.37 25.30 9.56
C ALA A 121 -2.99 24.30 10.55
N ASP A 122 -4.18 23.81 10.25
CA ASP A 122 -4.89 22.85 11.08
C ASP A 122 -4.25 21.45 11.00
N PHE A 123 -3.81 21.01 9.82
CA PHE A 123 -3.01 19.78 9.68
C PHE A 123 -1.75 19.80 10.56
N ARG A 124 -1.17 20.97 10.79
CA ARG A 124 0.05 21.14 11.59
C ARG A 124 -0.21 21.26 13.09
N ALA A 125 -1.34 21.80 13.48
CA ALA A 125 -1.58 22.25 14.86
C ALA A 125 -2.62 21.41 15.61
N LEU A 126 -3.59 20.80 14.93
CA LEU A 126 -4.69 20.11 15.58
C LEU A 126 -4.37 18.64 15.86
N SER A 127 -4.95 18.09 16.92
CA SER A 127 -5.02 16.65 17.10
C SER A 127 -5.91 16.00 16.03
N ALA A 128 -5.81 14.70 15.86
CA ALA A 128 -6.64 13.95 14.91
C ALA A 128 -8.13 14.16 15.17
N GLU A 129 -8.54 14.09 16.44
CA GLU A 129 -9.93 14.31 16.86
C GLU A 129 -10.41 15.72 16.56
N ALA A 130 -9.64 16.73 16.98
CA ALA A 130 -10.00 18.13 16.74
C ALA A 130 -10.03 18.48 15.24
N PHE A 131 -9.17 17.87 14.44
CA PHE A 131 -9.19 18.02 13.00
C PHE A 131 -10.48 17.44 12.41
N LEU A 132 -10.83 16.22 12.78
CA LEU A 132 -12.06 15.56 12.34
C LEU A 132 -13.30 16.38 12.76
N GLU A 133 -13.40 16.78 14.02
CA GLU A 133 -14.51 17.63 14.50
C GLU A 133 -14.69 18.90 13.66
N LYS A 134 -13.59 19.53 13.26
CA LYS A 134 -13.64 20.75 12.45
C LYS A 134 -14.10 20.50 11.00
N TYR A 135 -13.67 19.41 10.40
CA TYR A 135 -13.83 19.21 8.95
C TYR A 135 -14.95 18.26 8.54
N GLU A 136 -15.40 17.35 9.38
CA GLU A 136 -16.55 16.47 9.11
C GLU A 136 -17.86 17.27 8.93
N TYR A 137 -18.13 18.23 9.79
CA TYR A 137 -19.31 19.07 9.67
C TYR A 137 -19.27 19.98 8.44
N GLY A 138 -18.09 20.38 7.99
CA GLY A 138 -17.93 21.16 6.76
C GLY A 138 -18.15 20.36 5.48
N ALA A 139 -17.85 19.07 5.48
CA ALA A 139 -18.11 18.16 4.36
C ALA A 139 -19.60 17.85 4.22
N ALA A 140 -20.31 17.66 5.34
CA ALA A 140 -21.76 17.45 5.33
C ALA A 140 -22.55 18.64 4.75
N ILE A 141 -22.09 19.88 4.98
CA ILE A 141 -22.74 21.07 4.43
C ILE A 141 -22.47 21.21 2.91
N ARG A 142 -21.32 20.79 2.42
CA ARG A 142 -20.98 20.85 0.98
C ARG A 142 -21.66 19.77 0.15
N ALA A 143 -22.05 18.64 0.75
CA ALA A 143 -22.78 17.58 0.07
C ALA A 143 -24.30 17.86 -0.11
N VAL A 144 -24.81 18.92 0.57
CA VAL A 144 -26.24 19.32 0.54
C VAL A 144 -26.47 20.59 -0.31
N MET A 145 -25.41 21.23 -0.78
CA MET A 145 -25.45 22.36 -1.73
C MET A 145 -25.00 21.95 -3.15
#